data_7bd9a7f7467ae13e55ad5c9afc51b6ac
#
_entry.id   7bd9a7f7467ae13e55ad5c9afc51b6ac
#
_cell.length_a   1.000
_cell.length_b   1.000
_cell.length_c   1.000
_cell.angle_alpha   90.00
_cell.angle_beta   90.00
_cell.angle_gamma   90.00
#
_symmetry.space_group_name_H-M   'P 1'
#
loop_
_entity.id
_entity.type
_entity.pdbx_description
1 polymer ?
#
loop_
_entity_poly.entity_id
_entity_poly.type
_entity_poly.pdbx_seq_one_letter_code
_entity_poly.pdbx_strand_id
1 'polypeptide(L)'
;MQKKLSKFSHGLKKIPKGIVKLKWVFLVLFVALSIFGAVMIPHTKINYDLTGYLPANCDSSTALELLKKEFDDKGMAYVMVKDVTPEKAGEIKTRLEKVEGVATVTYVESMNYKNNSALYTVTLKDYDSTAGAFDAVKDVIDALSDEKAYLSGQSAFSYYTKLETEQSIMKLGIAIVVIILLVMLFTSKTYFELIVLILVFGA
;
A
#
# COMPACT_ATOMS: atom_id res chain seq x y z
N MET A 1 42.05 38.30 -3.36
CA MET A 1 41.05 37.32 -2.89
C MET A 1 39.84 37.97 -2.22
N GLN A 2 39.97 39.04 -1.47
CA GLN A 2 38.87 39.73 -0.77
C GLN A 2 37.76 40.35 -1.67
N LYS A 3 38.10 40.85 -2.87
CA LYS A 3 37.13 41.48 -3.80
C LYS A 3 36.12 40.51 -4.42
N LYS A 4 36.43 39.22 -4.53
CA LYS A 4 35.53 38.16 -5.03
C LYS A 4 34.52 37.73 -3.95
N LEU A 5 34.92 37.70 -2.68
CA LEU A 5 34.06 37.38 -1.54
C LEU A 5 33.00 38.49 -1.30
N SER A 6 33.35 39.76 -1.51
CA SER A 6 32.42 40.87 -1.33
C SER A 6 31.31 40.91 -2.40
N LYS A 7 31.60 40.53 -3.65
CA LYS A 7 30.58 40.42 -4.71
C LYS A 7 29.64 39.25 -4.49
N PHE A 8 30.14 38.13 -3.96
CA PHE A 8 29.30 36.95 -3.61
C PHE A 8 28.35 37.27 -2.46
N SER A 9 28.85 37.97 -1.42
CA SER A 9 27.98 38.39 -0.29
C SER A 9 26.94 39.44 -0.67
N HIS A 10 27.20 40.30 -1.66
CA HIS A 10 26.22 41.27 -2.17
C HIS A 10 25.14 40.61 -3.02
N GLY A 11 25.48 39.55 -3.77
CA GLY A 11 24.52 38.72 -4.51
C GLY A 11 23.56 37.96 -3.58
N LEU A 12 24.11 37.35 -2.54
CA LEU A 12 23.33 36.64 -1.51
C LEU A 12 22.35 37.56 -0.74
N LYS A 13 22.68 38.84 -0.52
CA LYS A 13 21.77 39.80 0.14
C LYS A 13 20.62 40.28 -0.75
N LYS A 14 20.70 40.11 -2.07
CA LYS A 14 19.62 40.48 -3.00
C LYS A 14 18.53 39.39 -3.13
N ILE A 15 18.90 38.12 -2.94
CA ILE A 15 18.01 36.99 -3.03
C ILE A 15 16.87 37.08 -1.99
N PRO A 16 17.11 37.28 -0.68
CA PRO A 16 16.04 37.44 0.31
C PRO A 16 15.11 38.60 0.03
N LYS A 17 15.66 39.74 -0.45
CA LYS A 17 14.83 40.92 -0.81
C LYS A 17 13.90 40.64 -2.01
N GLY A 18 14.37 39.86 -2.98
CA GLY A 18 13.55 39.42 -4.12
C GLY A 18 12.42 38.50 -3.67
N ILE A 19 12.71 37.52 -2.82
CA ILE A 19 11.74 36.59 -2.26
C ILE A 19 10.67 37.34 -1.45
N VAL A 20 11.05 38.28 -0.59
CA VAL A 20 10.11 39.08 0.19
C VAL A 20 9.23 39.96 -0.72
N LYS A 21 9.77 40.48 -1.82
CA LYS A 21 8.98 41.28 -2.79
C LYS A 21 7.96 40.44 -3.56
N LEU A 22 8.31 39.17 -3.84
CA LEU A 22 7.44 38.22 -4.53
C LEU A 22 6.69 37.27 -3.56
N LYS A 23 6.61 37.61 -2.28
CA LYS A 23 5.98 36.72 -1.25
C LYS A 23 4.59 36.20 -1.63
N TRP A 24 3.78 37.04 -2.23
CA TRP A 24 2.43 36.66 -2.66
C TRP A 24 2.43 35.66 -3.82
N VAL A 25 3.38 35.80 -4.75
CA VAL A 25 3.55 34.85 -5.87
C VAL A 25 3.99 33.49 -5.35
N PHE A 26 4.98 33.46 -4.42
CA PHE A 26 5.42 32.22 -3.79
C PHE A 26 4.31 31.57 -2.95
N LEU A 27 3.52 32.38 -2.23
CA LEU A 27 2.39 31.87 -1.45
C LEU A 27 1.33 31.22 -2.35
N VAL A 28 0.94 31.89 -3.43
CA VAL A 28 -0.02 31.33 -4.40
C VAL A 28 0.51 30.05 -5.06
N LEU A 29 1.79 30.06 -5.47
CA LEU A 29 2.45 28.89 -6.05
C LEU A 29 2.48 27.71 -5.05
N PHE A 30 2.81 27.98 -3.80
CA PHE A 30 2.84 26.97 -2.74
C PHE A 30 1.45 26.37 -2.52
N VAL A 31 0.42 27.19 -2.36
CA VAL A 31 -0.97 26.72 -2.19
C VAL A 31 -1.43 25.91 -3.40
N ALA A 32 -1.11 26.35 -4.61
CA ALA A 32 -1.46 25.61 -5.84
C ALA A 32 -0.78 24.24 -5.89
N LEU A 33 0.53 24.14 -5.55
CA LEU A 33 1.26 22.89 -5.49
C LEU A 33 0.72 21.96 -4.38
N SER A 34 0.33 22.51 -3.24
CA SER A 34 -0.26 21.75 -2.13
C SER A 34 -1.61 21.14 -2.52
N ILE A 35 -2.47 21.92 -3.16
CA ILE A 35 -3.75 21.40 -3.68
C ILE A 35 -3.50 20.33 -4.74
N PHE A 36 -2.56 20.55 -5.66
CA PHE A 36 -2.19 19.57 -6.67
C PHE A 36 -1.67 18.28 -6.03
N GLY A 37 -0.79 18.38 -5.02
CA GLY A 37 -0.29 17.23 -4.26
C GLY A 37 -1.42 16.46 -3.59
N ALA A 38 -2.32 17.15 -2.88
CA ALA A 38 -3.46 16.54 -2.20
C ALA A 38 -4.39 15.76 -3.17
N VAL A 39 -4.62 16.31 -4.37
CA VAL A 39 -5.42 15.63 -5.42
C VAL A 39 -4.68 14.40 -5.97
N MET A 40 -3.34 14.40 -5.99
CA MET A 40 -2.54 13.30 -6.50
C MET A 40 -2.35 12.14 -5.51
N ILE A 41 -2.51 12.35 -4.20
CA ILE A 41 -2.37 11.31 -3.17
C ILE A 41 -3.21 10.06 -3.48
N PRO A 42 -4.52 10.15 -3.79
CA PRO A 42 -5.34 8.97 -4.09
C PRO A 42 -4.92 8.22 -5.36
N HIS A 43 -4.18 8.87 -6.26
CA HIS A 43 -3.68 8.27 -7.50
C HIS A 43 -2.33 7.59 -7.34
N THR A 44 -1.67 7.78 -6.19
CA THR A 44 -0.38 7.16 -5.90
C THR A 44 -0.60 5.72 -5.46
N LYS A 45 -0.12 4.77 -6.27
CA LYS A 45 -0.18 3.34 -5.95
C LYS A 45 1.11 2.91 -5.28
N ILE A 46 1.00 2.29 -4.11
CA ILE A 46 2.14 1.67 -3.46
C ILE A 46 2.35 0.30 -4.13
N ASN A 47 3.57 0.05 -4.60
CA ASN A 47 3.93 -1.25 -5.14
C ASN A 47 4.37 -2.18 -4.01
N TYR A 48 3.58 -3.21 -3.72
CA TYR A 48 3.87 -4.24 -2.73
C TYR A 48 4.61 -5.44 -3.32
N ASP A 49 4.82 -5.47 -4.64
CA ASP A 49 5.61 -6.51 -5.31
C ASP A 49 7.10 -6.20 -5.14
N LEU A 50 7.72 -6.86 -4.16
CA LEU A 50 9.15 -6.75 -3.88
C LEU A 50 10.01 -7.29 -5.02
N THR A 51 9.47 -8.15 -5.87
CA THR A 51 10.20 -8.72 -7.01
C THR A 51 10.50 -7.67 -8.08
N GLY A 52 9.67 -6.63 -8.18
CA GLY A 52 9.89 -5.49 -9.08
C GLY A 52 11.11 -4.62 -8.73
N TYR A 53 11.69 -4.80 -7.53
CA TYR A 53 12.93 -4.11 -7.12
C TYR A 53 14.20 -4.93 -7.40
N LEU A 54 14.06 -6.16 -7.92
CA LEU A 54 15.21 -6.97 -8.32
C LEU A 54 15.89 -6.36 -9.56
N PRO A 55 17.23 -6.35 -9.63
CA PRO A 55 17.94 -5.94 -10.84
C PRO A 55 17.50 -6.80 -12.05
N ALA A 56 17.24 -6.16 -13.18
CA ALA A 56 16.74 -6.83 -14.37
C ALA A 56 17.64 -7.96 -14.91
N ASN A 57 18.93 -7.93 -14.58
CA ASN A 57 19.94 -8.87 -15.09
C ASN A 57 20.38 -9.88 -14.03
N CYS A 58 19.61 -10.13 -12.97
CA CYS A 58 19.94 -11.17 -11.99
C CYS A 58 19.23 -12.49 -12.31
N ASP A 59 19.81 -13.61 -11.89
CA ASP A 59 19.26 -14.95 -12.12
C ASP A 59 17.85 -15.09 -11.54
N SER A 60 17.57 -14.45 -10.41
CA SER A 60 16.25 -14.45 -9.78
C SER A 60 15.20 -13.76 -10.62
N SER A 61 15.49 -12.62 -11.27
CA SER A 61 14.54 -11.94 -12.14
C SER A 61 14.25 -12.75 -13.40
N THR A 62 15.28 -13.35 -13.98
CA THR A 62 15.15 -14.24 -15.15
C THR A 62 14.32 -15.48 -14.80
N ALA A 63 14.54 -16.08 -13.63
CA ALA A 63 13.76 -17.22 -13.17
C ALA A 63 12.28 -16.86 -12.95
N LEU A 64 11.98 -15.71 -12.36
CA LEU A 64 10.60 -15.23 -12.17
C LEU A 64 9.89 -14.95 -13.50
N GLU A 65 10.59 -14.37 -14.49
CA GLU A 65 10.03 -14.21 -15.83
C GLU A 65 9.70 -15.55 -16.49
N LEU A 66 10.60 -16.54 -16.38
CA LEU A 66 10.36 -17.87 -16.89
C LEU A 66 9.18 -18.56 -16.20
N LEU A 67 9.07 -18.45 -14.87
CA LEU A 67 7.93 -18.98 -14.12
C LEU A 67 6.61 -18.36 -14.59
N LYS A 68 6.56 -17.06 -14.71
CA LYS A 68 5.35 -16.35 -15.21
C LYS A 68 5.00 -16.75 -16.66
N LYS A 69 6.00 -16.86 -17.52
CA LYS A 69 5.80 -17.12 -18.93
C LYS A 69 5.47 -18.59 -19.27
N GLU A 70 6.19 -19.53 -18.65
CA GLU A 70 6.11 -20.96 -19.01
C GLU A 70 5.13 -21.72 -18.10
N PHE A 71 4.90 -21.27 -16.86
CA PHE A 71 4.05 -21.97 -15.88
C PHE A 71 2.80 -21.20 -15.50
N ASP A 72 2.58 -19.99 -16.03
CA ASP A 72 1.44 -19.12 -15.69
C ASP A 72 1.24 -19.02 -14.16
N ASP A 73 2.37 -18.81 -13.42
CA ASP A 73 2.46 -18.87 -11.95
C ASP A 73 1.66 -17.74 -11.30
N LYS A 74 0.33 -17.91 -11.33
CA LYS A 74 -0.65 -16.97 -10.79
C LYS A 74 -0.71 -17.01 -9.29
N GLY A 75 -1.30 -15.99 -8.71
CA GLY A 75 -1.53 -15.89 -7.29
C GLY A 75 -2.31 -17.07 -6.73
N MET A 76 -1.91 -17.54 -5.55
CA MET A 76 -2.52 -18.69 -4.89
C MET A 76 -2.82 -18.40 -3.42
N ALA A 77 -4.02 -18.78 -2.98
CA ALA A 77 -4.41 -18.74 -1.58
C ALA A 77 -4.98 -20.10 -1.14
N TYR A 78 -4.69 -20.47 0.09
CA TYR A 78 -5.30 -21.62 0.77
C TYR A 78 -6.38 -21.11 1.70
N VAL A 79 -7.57 -21.65 1.57
CA VAL A 79 -8.73 -21.31 2.40
C VAL A 79 -9.16 -22.54 3.18
N MET A 80 -9.09 -22.45 4.51
CA MET A 80 -9.60 -23.52 5.39
C MET A 80 -10.86 -23.02 6.08
N VAL A 81 -11.94 -23.76 5.94
CA VAL A 81 -13.21 -23.46 6.62
C VAL A 81 -13.50 -24.56 7.63
N LYS A 82 -13.78 -24.16 8.89
CA LYS A 82 -14.06 -25.07 10.00
C LYS A 82 -15.54 -25.20 10.27
N ASP A 83 -15.91 -26.27 10.96
CA ASP A 83 -17.27 -26.57 11.41
C ASP A 83 -18.29 -26.67 10.25
N VAL A 84 -17.89 -27.29 9.15
CA VAL A 84 -18.72 -27.50 7.96
C VAL A 84 -18.99 -28.97 7.71
N THR A 85 -20.19 -29.28 7.13
CA THR A 85 -20.51 -30.61 6.62
C THR A 85 -19.95 -30.80 5.21
N PRO A 86 -19.80 -32.03 4.71
CA PRO A 86 -19.36 -32.29 3.33
C PRO A 86 -20.21 -31.59 2.26
N GLU A 87 -21.56 -31.58 2.44
CA GLU A 87 -22.47 -30.93 1.53
C GLU A 87 -22.23 -29.42 1.49
N LYS A 88 -22.11 -28.78 2.67
CA LYS A 88 -21.82 -27.36 2.80
C LYS A 88 -20.43 -27.01 2.23
N ALA A 89 -19.46 -27.91 2.37
CA ALA A 89 -18.15 -27.73 1.75
C ALA A 89 -18.22 -27.66 0.22
N GLY A 90 -19.09 -28.44 -0.41
CA GLY A 90 -19.39 -28.38 -1.85
C GLY A 90 -20.04 -27.06 -2.26
N GLU A 91 -20.98 -26.54 -1.46
CA GLU A 91 -21.59 -25.22 -1.67
C GLU A 91 -20.60 -24.09 -1.58
N ILE A 92 -19.71 -24.13 -0.59
CA ILE A 92 -18.63 -23.14 -0.40
C ILE A 92 -17.69 -23.16 -1.62
N LYS A 93 -17.29 -24.33 -2.13
CA LYS A 93 -16.51 -24.43 -3.37
C LYS A 93 -17.19 -23.67 -4.50
N THR A 94 -18.49 -23.94 -4.74
CA THR A 94 -19.26 -23.29 -5.80
C THR A 94 -19.38 -21.77 -5.58
N ARG A 95 -19.43 -21.32 -4.33
CA ARG A 95 -19.46 -19.90 -3.96
C ARG A 95 -18.12 -19.25 -4.30
N LEU A 96 -17.01 -19.88 -3.95
CA LEU A 96 -15.67 -19.39 -4.24
C LEU A 96 -15.36 -19.33 -5.74
N GLU A 97 -15.84 -20.30 -6.53
CA GLU A 97 -15.69 -20.30 -7.99
C GLU A 97 -16.39 -19.12 -8.69
N LYS A 98 -17.39 -18.53 -8.04
CA LYS A 98 -18.15 -17.38 -8.56
C LYS A 98 -17.55 -16.04 -8.17
N VAL A 99 -16.53 -16.02 -7.30
CA VAL A 99 -15.88 -14.78 -6.85
C VAL A 99 -15.10 -14.17 -8.02
N GLU A 100 -15.27 -12.88 -8.23
CA GLU A 100 -14.52 -12.16 -9.24
C GLU A 100 -13.01 -12.21 -8.91
N GLY A 101 -12.16 -12.40 -9.93
CA GLY A 101 -10.72 -12.54 -9.74
C GLY A 101 -10.25 -13.95 -9.36
N VAL A 102 -11.13 -14.90 -9.05
CA VAL A 102 -10.79 -16.32 -8.91
C VAL A 102 -10.77 -17.00 -10.28
N ALA A 103 -9.70 -17.74 -10.56
CA ALA A 103 -9.57 -18.54 -11.79
C ALA A 103 -10.08 -19.96 -11.58
N THR A 104 -9.65 -20.61 -10.49
CA THR A 104 -9.97 -22.02 -10.20
C THR A 104 -9.99 -22.27 -8.70
N VAL A 105 -10.91 -23.14 -8.25
CA VAL A 105 -10.96 -23.62 -6.86
C VAL A 105 -10.78 -25.14 -6.87
N THR A 106 -9.68 -25.61 -6.30
CA THR A 106 -9.44 -27.04 -6.14
C THR A 106 -9.90 -27.51 -4.76
N TYR A 107 -10.81 -28.46 -4.75
CA TYR A 107 -11.29 -29.14 -3.56
C TYR A 107 -11.69 -30.57 -3.94
N VAL A 108 -11.11 -31.53 -3.26
CA VAL A 108 -11.43 -32.96 -3.39
C VAL A 108 -11.77 -33.49 -1.99
N GLU A 109 -13.02 -33.88 -1.77
CA GLU A 109 -13.54 -34.26 -0.44
C GLU A 109 -12.66 -35.30 0.25
N SER A 110 -12.27 -36.36 -0.45
CA SER A 110 -11.45 -37.45 0.12
C SER A 110 -10.06 -37.02 0.60
N MET A 111 -9.54 -35.90 0.09
CA MET A 111 -8.19 -35.40 0.41
C MET A 111 -8.22 -34.14 1.26
N ASN A 112 -9.17 -33.26 0.99
CA ASN A 112 -9.22 -31.91 1.52
C ASN A 112 -10.28 -31.71 2.63
N TYR A 113 -11.00 -32.76 3.00
CA TYR A 113 -11.97 -32.70 4.11
C TYR A 113 -11.55 -33.61 5.26
N LYS A 114 -11.39 -33.02 6.45
CA LYS A 114 -11.02 -33.74 7.68
C LYS A 114 -11.49 -33.02 8.91
N ASN A 115 -11.97 -33.74 9.92
CA ASN A 115 -12.36 -33.18 11.22
C ASN A 115 -13.32 -32.00 11.09
N ASN A 116 -14.39 -32.13 10.30
CA ASN A 116 -15.37 -31.09 10.01
C ASN A 116 -14.74 -29.79 9.47
N SER A 117 -13.65 -29.92 8.75
CA SER A 117 -12.94 -28.80 8.14
C SER A 117 -12.64 -29.10 6.68
N ALA A 118 -12.83 -28.14 5.82
CA ALA A 118 -12.55 -28.21 4.39
C ALA A 118 -11.41 -27.29 4.01
N LEU A 119 -10.47 -27.76 3.19
CA LEU A 119 -9.34 -26.98 2.67
C LEU A 119 -9.51 -26.77 1.16
N TYR A 120 -9.53 -25.54 0.73
CA TYR A 120 -9.60 -25.15 -0.67
C TYR A 120 -8.29 -24.54 -1.11
N THR A 121 -7.83 -24.90 -2.31
CA THR A 121 -6.76 -24.19 -3.01
C THR A 121 -7.42 -23.26 -4.04
N VAL A 122 -7.30 -21.97 -3.83
CA VAL A 122 -7.87 -20.93 -4.70
C VAL A 122 -6.75 -20.34 -5.54
N THR A 123 -6.82 -20.52 -6.86
CA THR A 123 -5.90 -19.89 -7.82
C THR A 123 -6.57 -18.62 -8.34
N LEU A 124 -5.86 -17.52 -8.31
CA LEU A 124 -6.35 -16.22 -8.77
C LEU A 124 -6.13 -16.04 -10.29
N LYS A 125 -6.78 -15.06 -10.89
CA LYS A 125 -6.55 -14.68 -12.29
C LYS A 125 -5.28 -13.86 -12.46
N ASP A 126 -4.92 -13.11 -11.42
CA ASP A 126 -3.77 -12.21 -11.40
C ASP A 126 -2.60 -12.81 -10.61
N TYR A 127 -1.41 -12.24 -10.82
CA TYR A 127 -0.20 -12.61 -10.06
C TYR A 127 -0.23 -12.07 -8.63
N ASP A 128 0.49 -12.71 -7.72
CA ASP A 128 0.64 -12.25 -6.34
C ASP A 128 1.07 -10.77 -6.27
N SER A 129 0.61 -10.11 -5.23
CA SER A 129 0.95 -8.71 -4.92
C SER A 129 0.48 -7.66 -5.94
N THR A 130 -0.37 -8.04 -6.89
CA THR A 130 -1.05 -7.10 -7.79
C THR A 130 -2.35 -6.56 -7.18
N ALA A 131 -2.84 -5.45 -7.71
CA ALA A 131 -4.11 -4.88 -7.27
C ALA A 131 -5.28 -5.86 -7.45
N GLY A 132 -5.34 -6.54 -8.61
CA GLY A 132 -6.39 -7.53 -8.87
C GLY A 132 -6.33 -8.74 -7.94
N ALA A 133 -5.12 -9.20 -7.56
CA ALA A 133 -4.98 -10.27 -6.57
C ALA A 133 -5.46 -9.82 -5.17
N PHE A 134 -5.20 -8.57 -4.77
CA PHE A 134 -5.69 -8.03 -3.50
C PHE A 134 -7.21 -7.90 -3.47
N ASP A 135 -7.82 -7.43 -4.56
CA ASP A 135 -9.27 -7.33 -4.68
C ASP A 135 -9.90 -8.74 -4.65
N ALA A 136 -9.33 -9.70 -5.38
CA ALA A 136 -9.80 -11.09 -5.37
C ALA A 136 -9.72 -11.75 -3.97
N VAL A 137 -8.61 -11.55 -3.23
CA VAL A 137 -8.48 -12.06 -1.86
C VAL A 137 -9.50 -11.41 -0.93
N LYS A 138 -9.73 -10.10 -1.07
CA LYS A 138 -10.77 -9.39 -0.31
C LYS A 138 -12.15 -9.98 -0.60
N ASP A 139 -12.50 -10.17 -1.87
CA ASP A 139 -13.80 -10.71 -2.27
C ASP A 139 -14.00 -12.17 -1.80
N VAL A 140 -12.92 -12.97 -1.73
CA VAL A 140 -12.91 -14.30 -1.12
C VAL A 140 -13.19 -14.20 0.38
N ILE A 141 -12.60 -13.26 1.10
CA ILE A 141 -12.85 -13.02 2.52
C ILE A 141 -14.32 -12.61 2.74
N ASP A 142 -14.80 -11.67 1.94
CA ASP A 142 -16.18 -11.16 2.03
C ASP A 142 -17.21 -12.26 1.71
N ALA A 143 -16.91 -13.12 0.73
CA ALA A 143 -17.74 -14.28 0.39
C ALA A 143 -17.84 -15.34 1.50
N LEU A 144 -16.89 -15.33 2.44
CA LEU A 144 -16.82 -16.28 3.55
C LEU A 144 -17.05 -15.62 4.92
N SER A 145 -17.60 -14.41 4.94
CA SER A 145 -17.81 -13.63 6.16
C SER A 145 -18.76 -14.29 7.18
N ASP A 146 -19.63 -15.18 6.71
CA ASP A 146 -20.55 -15.99 7.51
C ASP A 146 -19.97 -17.32 8.01
N GLU A 147 -18.73 -17.64 7.62
CA GLU A 147 -18.07 -18.90 7.93
C GLU A 147 -16.82 -18.67 8.81
N LYS A 148 -16.41 -19.73 9.53
CA LYS A 148 -15.13 -19.73 10.26
C LYS A 148 -13.98 -20.04 9.29
N ALA A 149 -13.64 -19.07 8.44
CA ALA A 149 -12.62 -19.21 7.41
C ALA A 149 -11.27 -18.68 7.86
N TYR A 150 -10.21 -19.35 7.46
CA TYR A 150 -8.82 -18.98 7.67
C TYR A 150 -8.12 -19.01 6.32
N LEU A 151 -7.45 -17.92 5.98
CA LEU A 151 -6.70 -17.78 4.74
C LEU A 151 -5.20 -17.86 5.00
N SER A 152 -4.48 -18.51 4.08
CA SER A 152 -3.03 -18.62 4.07
C SER A 152 -2.53 -18.68 2.62
N GLY A 153 -1.22 -18.74 2.43
CA GLY A 153 -0.59 -18.70 1.10
C GLY A 153 -0.07 -17.34 0.74
N GLN A 154 0.66 -17.25 -0.38
CA GLN A 154 1.39 -16.05 -0.76
C GLN A 154 0.47 -14.85 -1.03
N SER A 155 -0.63 -15.06 -1.76
CA SER A 155 -1.59 -13.98 -2.05
C SER A 155 -2.27 -13.45 -0.79
N ALA A 156 -2.66 -14.34 0.14
CA ALA A 156 -3.25 -13.95 1.42
C ALA A 156 -2.23 -13.19 2.29
N PHE A 157 -0.99 -13.67 2.36
CA PHE A 157 0.09 -13.02 3.08
C PHE A 157 0.35 -11.60 2.54
N SER A 158 0.45 -11.46 1.23
CA SER A 158 0.67 -10.16 0.58
C SER A 158 -0.49 -9.18 0.86
N TYR A 159 -1.73 -9.68 0.83
CA TYR A 159 -2.92 -8.88 1.15
C TYR A 159 -2.91 -8.38 2.60
N TYR A 160 -2.68 -9.26 3.57
CA TYR A 160 -2.62 -8.87 4.98
C TYR A 160 -1.43 -7.95 5.27
N THR A 161 -0.27 -8.20 4.64
CA THR A 161 0.90 -7.31 4.76
C THR A 161 0.58 -5.90 4.24
N LYS A 162 -0.15 -5.80 3.13
CA LYS A 162 -0.64 -4.52 2.60
C LYS A 162 -1.51 -3.81 3.64
N LEU A 163 -2.53 -4.47 4.17
CA LEU A 163 -3.46 -3.90 5.15
C LEU A 163 -2.73 -3.42 6.41
N GLU A 164 -1.86 -4.24 6.98
CA GLU A 164 -1.08 -3.89 8.17
C GLU A 164 -0.11 -2.73 7.90
N THR A 165 0.49 -2.69 6.71
CA THR A 165 1.39 -1.61 6.31
C THR A 165 0.62 -0.29 6.20
N GLU A 166 -0.52 -0.27 5.51
CA GLU A 166 -1.37 0.92 5.36
C GLU A 166 -1.85 1.44 6.71
N GLN A 167 -2.31 0.57 7.60
CA GLN A 167 -2.71 0.94 8.96
C GLN A 167 -1.54 1.47 9.80
N SER A 168 -0.38 0.84 9.69
CA SER A 168 0.83 1.24 10.42
C SER A 168 1.35 2.60 9.95
N ILE A 169 1.36 2.86 8.66
CA ILE A 169 1.73 4.16 8.08
C ILE A 169 0.80 5.26 8.61
N MET A 170 -0.51 5.01 8.64
CA MET A 170 -1.48 5.98 9.15
C MET A 170 -1.27 6.27 10.64
N LYS A 171 -1.11 5.23 11.47
CA LYS A 171 -0.85 5.37 12.92
C LYS A 171 0.46 6.13 13.18
N LEU A 172 1.55 5.77 12.48
CA LEU A 172 2.84 6.45 12.59
C LEU A 172 2.76 7.89 12.11
N GLY A 173 2.07 8.17 11.02
CA GLY A 173 1.84 9.52 10.52
C GLY A 173 1.17 10.42 11.56
N ILE A 174 0.09 9.94 12.18
CA ILE A 174 -0.60 10.66 13.26
C ILE A 174 0.35 10.89 14.44
N ALA A 175 1.10 9.86 14.87
CA ALA A 175 2.04 10.00 15.98
C ALA A 175 3.13 11.04 15.69
N ILE A 176 3.70 11.05 14.49
CA ILE A 176 4.71 12.03 14.06
C ILE A 176 4.13 13.45 14.09
N VAL A 177 2.92 13.65 13.56
CA VAL A 177 2.26 14.97 13.59
C VAL A 177 2.05 15.44 15.02
N VAL A 178 1.59 14.57 15.92
CA VAL A 178 1.39 14.91 17.33
C VAL A 178 2.73 15.29 18.00
N ILE A 179 3.80 14.53 17.76
CA ILE A 179 5.13 14.83 18.32
C ILE A 179 5.64 16.19 17.80
N ILE A 180 5.51 16.44 16.50
CA ILE A 180 5.92 17.73 15.90
C ILE A 180 5.14 18.88 16.54
N LEU A 181 3.82 18.74 16.70
CA LEU A 181 2.99 19.77 17.34
C LEU A 181 3.40 20.03 18.78
N LEU A 182 3.67 18.98 19.56
CA LEU A 182 4.15 19.12 20.94
C LEU A 182 5.49 19.84 21.01
N VAL A 183 6.48 19.43 20.21
CA VAL A 183 7.78 20.08 20.17
C VAL A 183 7.65 21.55 19.78
N MET A 184 6.80 21.84 18.81
CA MET A 184 6.55 23.22 18.38
C MET A 184 5.88 24.06 19.47
N LEU A 185 4.92 23.50 20.20
CA LEU A 185 4.22 24.16 21.27
C LEU A 185 5.18 24.59 22.40
N PHE A 186 6.20 23.77 22.69
CA PHE A 186 7.23 24.09 23.68
C PHE A 186 8.34 25.00 23.15
N THR A 187 8.61 25.00 21.84
CA THR A 187 9.72 25.73 21.24
C THR A 187 9.29 27.10 20.70
N SER A 188 8.06 27.22 20.22
CA SER A 188 7.55 28.43 19.57
C SER A 188 7.18 29.49 20.61
N LYS A 189 7.61 30.72 20.34
CA LYS A 189 7.29 31.90 21.17
C LYS A 189 5.97 32.57 20.76
N THR A 190 5.38 32.16 19.63
CA THR A 190 4.21 32.82 19.05
C THR A 190 3.29 31.77 18.42
N TYR A 191 2.01 31.76 18.81
CA TYR A 191 1.01 30.85 18.23
C TYR A 191 0.84 30.99 16.72
N PHE A 192 1.11 32.16 16.16
CA PHE A 192 1.05 32.40 14.72
C PHE A 192 2.09 31.57 13.95
N GLU A 193 3.28 31.38 14.50
CA GLU A 193 4.34 30.56 13.94
C GLU A 193 3.91 29.09 13.84
N LEU A 194 3.17 28.61 14.85
CA LEU A 194 2.59 27.26 14.86
C LEU A 194 1.60 27.05 13.71
N ILE A 195 0.70 28.01 13.47
CA ILE A 195 -0.29 27.94 12.40
C ILE A 195 0.40 27.90 11.02
N VAL A 196 1.40 28.76 10.81
CA VAL A 196 2.14 28.82 9.54
C VAL A 196 2.88 27.49 9.29
N LEU A 197 3.49 26.92 10.32
CA LEU A 197 4.22 25.67 10.19
C LEU A 197 3.30 24.46 9.95
N ILE A 198 2.12 24.41 10.59
CA ILE A 198 1.11 23.40 10.30
C ILE A 198 0.67 23.49 8.83
N LEU A 199 0.46 24.69 8.31
CA LEU A 199 0.12 24.91 6.91
C LEU A 199 1.25 24.47 5.96
N VAL A 200 2.52 24.69 6.33
CA VAL A 200 3.68 24.31 5.50
C VAL A 200 3.92 22.82 5.52
N PHE A 201 3.78 22.13 6.65
CA PHE A 201 4.00 20.69 6.77
C PHE A 201 2.78 19.84 6.43
N GLY A 202 1.57 20.43 6.47
CA GLY A 202 0.32 19.74 6.11
C GLY A 202 -0.03 19.85 4.62
N ALA A 203 0.74 20.62 3.88
CA ALA A 203 0.59 20.80 2.43
C ALA A 203 1.50 19.86 1.64
#